data_fd497e600af33299434fc477ad8dc3f8
#
_entry.id   fd497e600af33299434fc477ad8dc3f8
#
_cell.length_a   1.000
_cell.length_b   1.000
_cell.length_c   1.000
_cell.angle_alpha   90.00
_cell.angle_beta   90.00
_cell.angle_gamma   90.00
#
_symmetry.space_group_name_H-M   'P 1'
#
loop_
_entity.id
_entity.type
_entity.pdbx_description
1 polymer ?
#
loop_
_entity_poly.entity_id
_entity_poly.type
_entity_poly.pdbx_seq_one_letter_code
_entity_poly.pdbx_strand_id
1 'polypeptide(L)'
;MSDDVKAQHSEFRDSIDNIDAALVHLLAERFKITQKVGHFKAEHTLPPADKNREAAQVAHLRELAEASDLDPDFAERILNFIIAEVIKNHEQIKDET
;
A
#
# COMPACT_ATOMS: atom_id res chain seq x y z
N MET A 1 31.28 -17.65 -10.95
CA MET A 1 31.20 -16.63 -9.89
C MET A 1 32.09 -17.03 -8.73
N SER A 2 32.87 -16.11 -8.19
CA SER A 2 33.68 -16.37 -7.00
C SER A 2 32.79 -16.56 -5.77
N ASP A 3 33.32 -17.19 -4.72
CA ASP A 3 32.59 -17.38 -3.48
C ASP A 3 32.22 -16.04 -2.82
N ASP A 4 33.11 -15.02 -2.92
CA ASP A 4 32.85 -13.67 -2.39
C ASP A 4 31.68 -13.00 -3.11
N VAL A 5 31.59 -13.13 -4.42
CA VAL A 5 30.49 -12.57 -5.20
C VAL A 5 29.18 -13.27 -4.84
N LYS A 6 29.17 -14.59 -4.67
CA LYS A 6 27.99 -15.35 -4.24
C LYS A 6 27.56 -14.95 -2.84
N ALA A 7 28.49 -14.77 -1.92
CA ALA A 7 28.21 -14.37 -0.55
C ALA A 7 27.56 -12.98 -0.50
N GLN A 8 28.11 -12.01 -1.24
CA GLN A 8 27.54 -10.66 -1.33
C GLN A 8 26.13 -10.68 -1.93
N HIS A 9 25.94 -11.46 -2.99
CA HIS A 9 24.64 -11.60 -3.63
C HIS A 9 23.61 -12.19 -2.68
N SER A 10 24.01 -13.19 -1.90
CA SER A 10 23.15 -13.80 -0.88
C SER A 10 22.78 -12.79 0.22
N GLU A 11 23.73 -11.97 0.68
CA GLU A 11 23.46 -10.92 1.67
C GLU A 11 22.45 -9.90 1.16
N PHE A 12 22.57 -9.48 -0.11
CA PHE A 12 21.60 -8.56 -0.70
C PHE A 12 20.20 -9.17 -0.77
N ARG A 13 20.11 -10.44 -1.15
CA ARG A 13 18.83 -11.17 -1.20
C ARG A 13 18.20 -11.29 0.18
N ASP A 14 18.99 -11.59 1.20
CA ASP A 14 18.49 -11.67 2.57
C ASP A 14 17.94 -10.32 3.04
N SER A 15 18.63 -9.23 2.69
CA SER A 15 18.17 -7.87 3.00
C SER A 15 16.84 -7.55 2.29
N ILE A 16 16.73 -7.93 1.01
CA ILE A 16 15.50 -7.75 0.24
C ILE A 16 14.36 -8.55 0.88
N ASP A 17 14.60 -9.80 1.24
CA ASP A 17 13.60 -10.67 1.86
C ASP A 17 13.08 -10.07 3.19
N ASN A 18 13.98 -9.49 3.98
CA ASN A 18 13.62 -8.83 5.22
C ASN A 18 12.75 -7.59 4.98
N ILE A 19 13.09 -6.79 3.96
CA ILE A 19 12.30 -5.62 3.58
C ILE A 19 10.93 -6.05 3.05
N ASP A 20 10.88 -7.08 2.23
CA ASP A 20 9.61 -7.60 1.70
C ASP A 20 8.71 -8.12 2.81
N ALA A 21 9.27 -8.79 3.81
CA ALA A 21 8.51 -9.23 4.98
C ALA A 21 7.91 -8.03 5.73
N ALA A 22 8.69 -6.97 5.94
CA ALA A 22 8.20 -5.74 6.56
C ALA A 22 7.08 -5.11 5.74
N LEU A 23 7.24 -5.06 4.41
CA LEU A 23 6.24 -4.51 3.50
C LEU A 23 4.91 -5.27 3.61
N VAL A 24 4.95 -6.61 3.63
CA VAL A 24 3.74 -7.43 3.76
C VAL A 24 3.05 -7.16 5.10
N HIS A 25 3.82 -7.08 6.20
CA HIS A 25 3.25 -6.76 7.52
C HIS A 25 2.61 -5.38 7.56
N LEU A 26 3.24 -4.38 6.93
CA LEU A 26 2.69 -3.02 6.87
C LEU A 26 1.41 -2.97 6.03
N LEU A 27 1.39 -3.67 4.91
CA LEU A 27 0.18 -3.78 4.07
C LEU A 27 -0.96 -4.45 4.84
N ALA A 28 -0.67 -5.53 5.56
CA ALA A 28 -1.66 -6.22 6.38
C ALA A 28 -2.27 -5.28 7.43
N GLU A 29 -1.44 -4.51 8.12
CA GLU A 29 -1.92 -3.52 9.10
C GLU A 29 -2.75 -2.43 8.44
N ARG A 30 -2.30 -1.93 7.29
CA ARG A 30 -3.04 -0.91 6.54
C ARG A 30 -4.43 -1.41 6.14
N PHE A 31 -4.53 -2.65 5.64
CA PHE A 31 -5.83 -3.22 5.24
C PHE A 31 -6.75 -3.49 6.42
N LYS A 32 -6.22 -3.85 7.59
CA LYS A 32 -7.03 -3.96 8.80
C LYS A 32 -7.68 -2.62 9.16
N ILE A 33 -6.94 -1.53 9.02
CA ILE A 33 -7.45 -0.19 9.30
C ILE A 33 -8.47 0.22 8.25
N THR A 34 -8.19 -0.01 6.96
CA THR A 34 -9.13 0.36 5.88
C THR A 34 -10.41 -0.46 5.94
N GLN A 35 -10.37 -1.71 6.42
CA GLN A 35 -11.59 -2.49 6.66
C GLN A 35 -12.46 -1.85 7.74
N LYS A 36 -11.85 -1.35 8.83
CA LYS A 36 -12.57 -0.60 9.86
C LYS A 36 -13.22 0.64 9.28
N VAL A 37 -12.50 1.35 8.41
CA VAL A 37 -13.04 2.50 7.68
C VAL A 37 -14.20 2.08 6.79
N GLY A 38 -14.10 0.93 6.13
CA GLY A 38 -15.17 0.39 5.28
C GLY A 38 -16.45 0.14 6.06
N HIS A 39 -16.36 -0.50 7.21
CA HIS A 39 -17.52 -0.71 8.09
C HIS A 39 -18.10 0.60 8.61
N PHE A 40 -17.24 1.53 8.99
CA PHE A 40 -17.66 2.87 9.41
C PHE A 40 -18.45 3.58 8.31
N LYS A 41 -17.95 3.55 7.08
CA LYS A 41 -18.65 4.17 5.95
C LYS A 41 -20.00 3.53 5.68
N ALA A 42 -20.09 2.20 5.75
CA ALA A 42 -21.35 1.47 5.56
C ALA A 42 -22.37 1.82 6.64
N GLU A 43 -21.93 1.88 7.90
CA GLU A 43 -22.81 2.27 9.03
C GLU A 43 -23.33 3.68 8.93
N HIS A 44 -22.56 4.60 8.36
CA HIS A 44 -22.92 6.01 8.25
C HIS A 44 -23.42 6.39 6.85
N THR A 45 -23.63 5.41 6.00
CA THR A 45 -24.13 5.60 4.62
C THR A 45 -23.23 6.53 3.80
N LEU A 46 -21.90 6.41 4.01
CA LEU A 46 -20.91 7.15 3.24
C LEU A 46 -20.52 6.35 1.99
N PRO A 47 -20.15 7.02 0.89
CA PRO A 47 -19.76 6.31 -0.33
C PRO A 47 -18.43 5.56 -0.16
N PRO A 48 -18.27 4.39 -0.82
CA PRO A 48 -17.02 3.62 -0.74
C PRO A 48 -15.79 4.37 -1.25
N ALA A 49 -15.94 5.21 -2.26
CA ALA A 49 -14.85 5.98 -2.85
C ALA A 49 -14.94 7.46 -2.44
N ASP A 50 -13.78 8.10 -2.26
CA ASP A 50 -13.65 9.52 -1.97
C ASP A 50 -12.54 10.08 -2.84
N LYS A 51 -12.91 10.73 -3.93
CA LYS A 51 -11.97 11.25 -4.93
C LYS A 51 -11.05 12.33 -4.38
N ASN A 52 -11.54 13.17 -3.48
CA ASN A 52 -10.72 14.20 -2.85
C ASN A 52 -9.66 13.58 -1.94
N ARG A 53 -10.03 12.57 -1.18
CA ARG A 53 -9.08 11.83 -0.34
C ARG A 53 -8.04 11.11 -1.16
N GLU A 54 -8.44 10.46 -2.27
CA GLU A 54 -7.53 9.77 -3.17
C GLU A 54 -6.50 10.72 -3.75
N ALA A 55 -6.92 11.89 -4.22
CA ALA A 55 -6.01 12.91 -4.76
C ALA A 55 -5.02 13.40 -3.70
N ALA A 56 -5.48 13.62 -2.47
CA ALA A 56 -4.62 14.02 -1.36
C ALA A 56 -3.60 12.94 -1.00
N GLN A 57 -4.02 11.67 -1.02
CA GLN A 57 -3.12 10.54 -0.77
C GLN A 57 -2.03 10.44 -1.83
N VAL A 58 -2.40 10.59 -3.10
CA VAL A 58 -1.44 10.56 -4.22
C VAL A 58 -0.40 11.68 -4.05
N ALA A 59 -0.86 12.91 -3.81
CA ALA A 59 0.04 14.05 -3.64
C ALA A 59 1.01 13.83 -2.49
N HIS A 60 0.51 13.37 -1.34
CA HIS A 60 1.33 13.11 -0.15
C HIS A 60 2.36 12.00 -0.41
N LEU A 61 1.94 10.91 -1.06
CA LEU A 61 2.84 9.78 -1.33
C LEU A 61 3.92 10.16 -2.33
N ARG A 62 3.60 11.01 -3.33
CA ARG A 62 4.60 11.50 -4.26
C ARG A 62 5.67 12.33 -3.56
N GLU A 63 5.28 13.18 -2.60
CA GLU A 63 6.23 13.95 -1.80
C GLU A 63 7.14 13.04 -0.98
N LEU A 64 6.57 12.02 -0.34
CA LEU A 64 7.34 11.04 0.43
C LEU A 64 8.31 10.25 -0.46
N ALA A 65 7.88 9.89 -1.65
CA ALA A 65 8.72 9.17 -2.62
C ALA A 65 9.92 10.01 -3.02
N GLU A 66 9.72 11.29 -3.35
CA GLU A 66 10.81 12.21 -3.69
C GLU A 66 11.80 12.35 -2.53
N ALA A 67 11.30 12.51 -1.30
CA ALA A 67 12.15 12.61 -0.12
C ALA A 67 12.94 11.33 0.17
N SER A 68 12.47 10.19 -0.34
CA SER A 68 13.08 8.87 -0.11
C SER A 68 13.86 8.35 -1.32
N ASP A 69 14.06 9.19 -2.33
CA ASP A 69 14.74 8.81 -3.59
C ASP A 69 14.05 7.64 -4.31
N LEU A 70 12.73 7.56 -4.20
CA LEU A 70 11.91 6.60 -4.94
C LEU A 70 11.18 7.33 -6.06
N ASP A 71 11.08 6.71 -7.24
CA ASP A 71 10.36 7.29 -8.38
C ASP A 71 8.90 7.60 -7.98
N PRO A 72 8.48 8.89 -7.99
CA PRO A 72 7.12 9.25 -7.62
C PRO A 72 6.04 8.63 -8.50
N ASP A 73 6.30 8.45 -9.79
CA ASP A 73 5.35 7.83 -10.71
C ASP A 73 5.12 6.36 -10.36
N PHE A 74 6.19 5.66 -10.00
CA PHE A 74 6.11 4.27 -9.54
C PHE A 74 5.33 4.17 -8.22
N ALA A 75 5.62 5.07 -7.27
CA ALA A 75 4.91 5.12 -5.99
C ALA A 75 3.42 5.37 -6.20
N GLU A 76 3.06 6.25 -7.12
CA GLU A 76 1.66 6.52 -7.46
C GLU A 76 0.98 5.28 -8.03
N ARG A 77 1.64 4.54 -8.92
CA ARG A 77 1.08 3.30 -9.49
C ARG A 77 0.80 2.26 -8.41
N ILE A 78 1.71 2.10 -7.45
CA ILE A 78 1.51 1.19 -6.32
C ILE A 78 0.31 1.63 -5.48
N LEU A 79 0.23 2.93 -5.15
CA LEU A 79 -0.88 3.45 -4.35
C LEU A 79 -2.21 3.29 -5.07
N ASN A 80 -2.26 3.56 -6.37
CA ASN A 80 -3.48 3.38 -7.16
C ASN A 80 -3.97 1.93 -7.13
N PHE A 81 -3.05 0.97 -7.17
CA PHE A 81 -3.37 -0.45 -7.04
C PHE A 81 -3.99 -0.75 -5.67
N ILE A 82 -3.40 -0.21 -4.61
CA ILE A 82 -3.89 -0.39 -3.24
C ILE A 82 -5.28 0.25 -3.09
N ILE A 83 -5.45 1.47 -3.59
CA ILE A 83 -6.73 2.20 -3.51
C ILE A 83 -7.85 1.42 -4.21
N ALA A 84 -7.56 0.87 -5.40
CA ALA A 84 -8.56 0.06 -6.13
C ALA A 84 -9.00 -1.16 -5.31
N GLU A 85 -8.08 -1.82 -4.63
CA GLU A 85 -8.40 -2.96 -3.76
C GLU A 85 -9.22 -2.53 -2.55
N VAL A 86 -8.88 -1.40 -1.93
CA VAL A 86 -9.63 -0.84 -0.80
C VAL A 86 -11.07 -0.51 -1.20
N ILE A 87 -11.27 0.13 -2.34
CA ILE A 87 -12.60 0.47 -2.85
C ILE A 87 -13.43 -0.80 -3.08
N LYS A 88 -12.82 -1.81 -3.70
CA LYS A 88 -13.47 -3.11 -3.91
C LYS A 88 -13.94 -3.72 -2.59
N ASN A 89 -13.08 -3.71 -1.57
CA ASN A 89 -13.40 -4.22 -0.24
C ASN A 89 -14.54 -3.42 0.41
N HIS A 90 -14.52 -2.09 0.27
CA HIS A 90 -15.55 -1.20 0.82
C HIS A 90 -16.91 -1.45 0.14
N GLU A 91 -16.92 -1.70 -1.17
CA GLU A 91 -18.14 -2.04 -1.91
C GLU A 91 -18.73 -3.37 -1.43
N GLN A 92 -17.87 -4.38 -1.20
CA GLN A 92 -18.29 -5.68 -0.66
C GLN A 92 -18.89 -5.52 0.74
N ILE A 93 -18.26 -4.75 1.61
CA ILE A 93 -18.76 -4.48 2.96
C ILE A 93 -20.13 -3.78 2.89
N LYS A 94 -20.27 -2.80 2.02
CA LYS A 94 -21.53 -2.08 1.81
C LYS A 94 -22.65 -3.03 1.38
N ASP A 95 -22.36 -3.93 0.44
CA ASP A 95 -23.34 -4.89 -0.08
C ASP A 95 -23.78 -5.91 0.97
N GLU A 96 -22.90 -6.22 1.93
CA GLU A 96 -23.18 -7.16 3.02
C GLU A 96 -24.00 -6.53 4.16
N THR A 97 -24.10 -5.22 4.16
CA THR A 97 -24.85 -4.49 5.17
C THR A 97 -26.23 -4.14 4.64
#